data_df596d1abd0aa70aec9fafb15c5a3b34
#
_entry.id   df596d1abd0aa70aec9fafb15c5a3b34
#
_cell.length_a   1.000
_cell.length_b   1.000
_cell.length_c   1.000
_cell.angle_alpha   90.00
_cell.angle_beta   90.00
_cell.angle_gamma   90.00
#
_symmetry.space_group_name_H-M   'P 1'
#
loop_
_entity.id
_entity.type
_entity.pdbx_description
1 polymer ?
#
loop_
_entity_poly.entity_id
_entity_poly.type
_entity_poly.pdbx_seq_one_letter_code
_entity_poly.pdbx_strand_id
1 'polypeptide(L)' 'MMELHESVRSTRIESTVKESGGFRVRLVKHEVLNPKGLFSIELINESLDQDGLVRDASTYNYFMTKEELQRLAYALTL' A
#
# COMPACT_ATOMS: atom_id res chain seq x y z
N MET A 1 15.43 7.49 -4.49
CA MET A 1 15.13 7.23 -3.84
C MET A 1 14.64 7.34 -3.10
N MET A 2 14.45 7.22 -2.92
CA MET A 2 14.00 7.27 -2.13
C MET A 2 14.27 7.56 -1.13
N GLU A 3 14.17 7.86 -0.71
CA GLU A 3 14.46 8.04 0.20
C GLU A 3 14.70 7.40 1.07
N LEU A 4 15.07 7.45 1.46
CA LEU A 4 15.52 6.54 2.18
C LEU A 4 15.60 6.67 3.58
N HIS A 5 15.68 7.71 4.13
CA HIS A 5 15.88 7.94 5.42
C HIS A 5 14.84 7.56 6.27
N GLU A 6 13.74 7.78 5.94
CA GLU A 6 12.72 7.38 6.79
C GLU A 6 12.67 5.94 6.77
N SER A 7 13.15 5.34 5.77
CA SER A 7 13.13 3.91 5.72
C SER A 7 14.02 3.29 6.76
N VAL A 8 14.87 4.05 7.39
CA VAL A 8 15.67 3.52 8.44
C VAL A 8 14.83 3.10 9.62
N ARG A 9 13.78 3.86 9.90
CA ARG A 9 12.97 3.55 11.02
C ARG A 9 11.83 2.74 10.64
N SER A 10 11.46 2.71 9.44
CA SER A 10 10.27 2.01 9.06
C SER A 10 10.53 1.29 7.77
N THR A 11 9.81 0.22 7.57
CA THR A 11 9.89 -0.54 6.35
C THR A 11 8.73 -0.17 5.44
N ARG A 12 8.32 1.09 5.49
CA ARG A 12 7.17 1.54 4.72
C ARG A 12 7.48 1.55 3.25
N ILE A 13 6.60 0.98 2.48
CA ILE A 13 6.68 0.93 1.03
C ILE A 13 5.38 1.47 0.48
N GLU A 14 5.48 2.38 -0.47
CA GLU A 14 4.33 2.89 -1.19
C GLU A 14 4.51 2.62 -2.66
N SER A 15 3.46 2.18 -3.32
CA SER A 15 3.53 1.87 -4.74
C SER A 15 2.21 2.19 -5.39
N THR A 16 2.27 2.79 -6.59
CA THR A 16 1.08 2.96 -7.40
C THR A 16 0.90 1.69 -8.21
N VAL A 17 -0.20 0.99 -7.96
CA VAL A 17 -0.47 -0.27 -8.63
C VAL A 17 -1.11 -0.03 -9.97
N LYS A 18 -1.96 0.97 -10.07
CA LYS A 18 -2.69 1.24 -11.30
C LYS A 18 -3.08 2.71 -11.32
N GLU A 19 -2.99 3.30 -12.50
CA GLU A 19 -3.45 4.67 -12.68
C GLU A 19 -3.95 4.83 -14.09
N SER A 20 -5.23 5.04 -14.27
CA SER A 20 -5.80 5.26 -15.59
C SER A 20 -7.24 5.73 -15.46
N GLY A 21 -7.67 6.52 -16.44
CA GLY A 21 -9.08 6.89 -16.55
C GLY A 21 -9.63 7.64 -15.35
N GLY A 22 -8.80 8.44 -14.71
CA GLY A 22 -9.27 9.22 -13.59
C GLY A 22 -9.30 8.44 -12.28
N PHE A 23 -8.67 7.28 -12.26
CA PHE A 23 -8.61 6.45 -11.05
C PHE A 23 -7.18 6.06 -10.76
N ARG A 24 -6.89 5.91 -9.48
CA ARG A 24 -5.56 5.48 -9.05
C ARG A 24 -5.70 4.52 -7.88
N VAL A 25 -4.93 3.43 -7.91
CA VAL A 25 -4.88 2.49 -6.81
C VAL A 25 -3.47 2.48 -6.27
N ARG A 26 -3.32 2.77 -4.99
CA ARG A 26 -2.01 2.76 -4.35
C ARG A 26 -1.99 1.69 -3.27
N LEU A 27 -0.83 1.11 -3.09
CA LEU A 27 -0.59 0.12 -2.04
C LEU A 27 0.41 0.70 -1.07
N VAL A 28 0.09 0.65 0.21
CA VAL A 28 1.00 1.08 1.27
C VAL A 28 1.19 -0.11 2.20
N LYS A 29 2.44 -0.45 2.45
CA LYS A 29 2.77 -1.54 3.36
C LYS A 29 3.82 -1.06 4.34
N HIS A 30 3.65 -1.36 5.61
CA HIS A 30 4.69 -1.10 6.59
C HIS A 30 4.59 -2.09 7.74
N GLU A 31 5.71 -2.33 8.38
CA GLU A 31 5.73 -3.23 9.52
C GLU A 31 5.24 -2.49 10.76
N VAL A 32 4.37 -3.14 11.51
CA VAL A 32 3.87 -2.59 12.76
C VAL A 32 4.94 -2.80 13.81
N LEU A 33 5.20 -1.77 14.61
CA LEU A 33 6.24 -1.87 15.61
C LEU A 33 5.88 -2.83 16.74
N ASN A 34 4.61 -2.92 17.04
CA ASN A 34 4.16 -3.76 18.15
C ASN A 34 2.75 -4.26 17.86
N PRO A 35 2.58 -5.57 17.66
CA PRO A 35 3.60 -6.61 17.78
C PRO A 35 4.46 -6.70 16.53
N LYS A 36 5.70 -7.12 16.71
CA LYS A 36 6.59 -7.32 15.60
C LYS A 36 6.09 -8.46 14.71
N GLY A 37 6.47 -8.39 13.46
CA GLY A 37 6.09 -9.45 12.52
C GLY A 37 4.71 -9.29 11.92
N LEU A 38 4.05 -8.20 12.24
CA LEU A 38 2.74 -7.91 11.67
C LEU A 38 2.90 -6.71 10.74
N PHE A 39 2.26 -6.79 9.59
CA PHE A 39 2.34 -5.74 8.58
C PHE A 39 0.97 -5.14 8.33
N SER A 40 0.95 -3.84 8.18
CA SER A 40 -0.25 -3.12 7.77
C SER A 40 -0.23 -2.98 6.27
N ILE A 41 -1.30 -3.40 5.61
CA ILE A 41 -1.45 -3.33 4.17
C ILE A 41 -2.66 -2.46 3.89
N GLU A 42 -2.44 -1.39 3.14
CA GLU A 42 -3.54 -0.51 2.74
C GLU A 42 -3.65 -0.48 1.23
N LEU A 43 -4.85 -0.67 0.74
CA LEU A 43 -5.16 -0.41 -0.66
C LEU A 43 -6.01 0.84 -0.68
N ILE A 44 -5.53 1.84 -1.38
CA ILE A 44 -6.18 3.14 -1.44
C ILE A 44 -6.68 3.35 -2.86
N ASN A 45 -8.00 3.43 -2.99
CA ASN A 45 -8.63 3.69 -4.28
C ASN A 45 -8.99 5.15 -4.33
N GLU A 46 -8.49 5.85 -5.33
CA GLU A 46 -8.70 7.29 -5.46
C GLU A 46 -9.34 7.59 -6.79
N SER A 47 -10.31 8.49 -6.80
CA SER A 47 -10.78 9.06 -8.05
C SER A 47 -10.20 10.46 -8.15
N LEU A 48 -9.78 10.81 -9.36
CA LEU A 48 -9.05 12.04 -9.61
C LEU A 48 -9.93 12.97 -10.47
N ASP A 49 -9.78 14.26 -10.25
CA ASP A 49 -10.48 15.21 -11.11
C ASP A 49 -9.63 15.49 -12.36
N GLN A 50 -10.08 16.45 -13.15
CA GLN A 50 -9.42 16.75 -14.42
C GLN A 50 -7.99 17.26 -14.20
N ASP A 51 -7.72 17.83 -13.06
CA ASP A 51 -6.41 18.36 -12.74
C ASP A 51 -5.52 17.32 -12.05
N GLY A 52 -6.01 16.11 -11.90
CA GLY A 52 -5.23 15.07 -11.25
C GLY A 52 -5.29 15.12 -9.74
N LEU A 53 -6.19 15.91 -9.17
CA LEU A 53 -6.32 15.99 -7.72
C LEU A 53 -7.34 14.98 -7.23
N VAL A 54 -7.13 14.47 -6.03
CA VAL A 54 -8.01 13.47 -5.46
C VAL A 54 -9.36 14.09 -5.13
N ARG A 55 -10.43 13.52 -5.71
CA ARG A 55 -11.79 13.96 -5.43
C ARG A 55 -12.39 13.13 -4.33
N ASP A 56 -12.05 11.86 -4.32
CA ASP A 56 -12.67 10.92 -3.42
C ASP A 56 -11.70 9.76 -3.23
N ALA A 57 -11.75 9.13 -2.08
CA ALA A 57 -10.85 8.03 -1.79
C ALA A 57 -11.51 7.06 -0.83
N SER A 58 -11.22 5.78 -1.01
CA SER A 58 -11.59 4.77 -0.04
C SER A 58 -10.38 3.90 0.22
N THR A 59 -10.22 3.50 1.46
CA THR A 59 -9.06 2.75 1.91
C THR A 59 -9.50 1.45 2.54
N TYR A 60 -8.83 0.38 2.15
CA TYR A 60 -9.02 -0.93 2.76
C TYR A 60 -7.73 -1.27 3.48
N ASN A 61 -7.83 -1.59 4.75
CA ASN A 61 -6.65 -1.84 5.57
C ASN A 61 -6.73 -3.24 6.18
N TYR A 62 -5.64 -3.98 6.03
CA TYR A 62 -5.54 -5.33 6.57
C TYR A 62 -4.23 -5.48 7.32
N PHE A 63 -4.24 -6.31 8.34
CA PHE A 63 -3.02 -6.65 9.06
C PHE A 63 -2.71 -8.10 8.79
N MET A 64 -1.48 -8.37 8.38
CA MET A 64 -1.07 -9.72 7.97
C MET A 64 0.33 -10.02 8.46
N THR A 65 0.55 -11.29 8.76
CA THR A 65 1.90 -11.76 9.05
C THR A 65 2.64 -11.92 7.73
N LYS A 66 3.94 -12.13 7.81
CA LYS A 66 4.76 -12.33 6.62
C LYS A 66 4.28 -13.54 5.83
N GLU A 67 3.90 -14.62 6.54
CA GLU A 67 3.41 -15.81 5.85
C GLU A 67 2.12 -15.53 5.11
N GLU A 68 1.23 -14.77 5.72
CA GLU A 68 -0.02 -14.43 5.07
C GLU A 68 0.21 -13.56 3.86
N LEU A 69 1.17 -12.63 3.94
CA LEU A 69 1.52 -11.81 2.79
C LEU A 69 2.07 -12.65 1.66
N GLN A 70 2.86 -13.66 2.00
CA GLN A 70 3.42 -14.55 0.98
C GLN A 70 2.32 -15.35 0.29
N ARG A 71 1.32 -15.80 1.04
CA ARG A 71 0.19 -16.49 0.45
C ARG A 71 -0.61 -15.58 -0.47
N LEU A 72 -0.81 -14.33 -0.02
CA LEU A 72 -1.52 -13.37 -0.84
C LEU A 72 -0.78 -13.10 -2.14
N ALA A 73 0.53 -12.86 -2.05
CA ALA A 73 1.32 -12.59 -3.23
C ALA A 73 1.28 -13.77 -4.20
N TYR A 74 1.37 -14.99 -3.67
CA TYR A 74 1.33 -16.17 -4.49
C TYR A 74 -0.01 -16.30 -5.21
N ALA A 75 -1.09 -16.08 -4.48
CA ALA A 75 -2.42 -16.19 -5.07
C ALA A 75 -2.65 -15.12 -6.14
N LEU A 76 -2.11 -13.93 -5.93
CA LEU A 76 -2.28 -12.85 -6.88
C LEU A 76 -1.51 -13.07 -8.18
N THR A 77 -0.47 -13.88 -8.14
CA THR A 77 0.37 -14.08 -9.31
C THR A 77 0.24 -15.48 -9.92
N LEU A 78 -0.71 -16.25 -9.47
CA LEU A 78 -0.95 -17.57 -10.02
C LEU A 78 -1.40 -17.52 -11.47
#